data_7c0cba338d602c07a36de019ec490672
#
_entry.id   7c0cba338d602c07a36de019ec490672
#
_cell.length_a   1.000
_cell.length_b   1.000
_cell.length_c   1.000
_cell.angle_alpha   90.00
_cell.angle_beta   90.00
_cell.angle_gamma   90.00
#
_symmetry.space_group_name_H-M   'P 1'
#
loop_
_entity.id
_entity.type
_entity.pdbx_description
1 polymer ?
#
loop_
_entity_poly.entity_id
_entity_poly.type
_entity_poly.pdbx_seq_one_letter_code
_entity_poly.pdbx_strand_id
1 'polypeptide(L)'
;GGVNSPVRALKAVGETPLFVDHAVGNKIYDIDGNVYTDYCLSWGVFLLGHAHPMVNKVVLSAVKRGTSYGIPSLQETELAKLVRSCFPSMQRVRFVNSGTEATMSAIRLARGYTGRNYIVKFEGNYHGHADHLLVSAGSGVARLGKSSSAGVPDSFVSQTIVVPYNDEKALEQVFLEKGKEIAAII
;
A
#
# COMPACT_ATOMS: atom_id res chain seq x y z
N GLY A 1 -12.62 1.58 -18.76
CA GLY A 1 -11.50 1.63 -18.42
C GLY A 1 -10.28 2.15 -19.14
N GLY A 2 -9.47 1.29 -19.73
CA GLY A 2 -8.19 1.68 -20.35
C GLY A 2 -7.07 2.05 -19.37
N VAL A 3 -7.27 1.81 -18.07
CA VAL A 3 -6.30 2.10 -17.00
C VAL A 3 -6.13 0.91 -16.09
N ASN A 4 -4.97 0.82 -15.42
CA ASN A 4 -4.64 -0.27 -14.52
C ASN A 4 -4.99 0.02 -13.04
N SER A 5 -5.73 1.09 -12.76
CA SER A 5 -6.21 1.45 -11.44
C SER A 5 -7.50 2.26 -11.55
N PRO A 6 -8.55 1.98 -10.76
CA PRO A 6 -9.81 2.72 -10.79
C PRO A 6 -9.64 4.22 -10.58
N VAL A 7 -8.72 4.64 -9.70
CA VAL A 7 -8.45 6.05 -9.40
C VAL A 7 -7.91 6.78 -10.63
N ARG A 8 -7.07 6.12 -11.43
CA ARG A 8 -6.49 6.71 -12.65
C ARG A 8 -7.50 6.88 -13.79
N ALA A 9 -8.72 6.33 -13.65
CA ALA A 9 -9.81 6.52 -14.61
C ALA A 9 -10.44 7.92 -14.53
N LEU A 10 -10.16 8.70 -13.47
CA LEU A 10 -10.67 10.04 -13.20
C LEU A 10 -12.21 10.17 -13.22
N LYS A 11 -12.92 9.04 -13.21
CA LYS A 11 -14.40 9.01 -13.25
C LYS A 11 -15.05 9.75 -12.08
N ALA A 12 -14.40 9.72 -10.90
CA ALA A 12 -14.91 10.37 -9.71
C ALA A 12 -14.95 11.91 -9.81
N VAL A 13 -14.13 12.48 -10.70
CA VAL A 13 -14.07 13.92 -10.98
C VAL A 13 -14.66 14.29 -12.34
N GLY A 14 -15.23 13.31 -13.06
CA GLY A 14 -15.88 13.54 -14.36
C GLY A 14 -14.92 13.79 -15.53
N GLU A 15 -13.64 13.46 -15.34
CA GLU A 15 -12.59 13.71 -16.33
C GLU A 15 -12.20 12.44 -17.09
N THR A 16 -11.46 12.62 -18.18
CA THR A 16 -10.82 11.54 -18.94
C THR A 16 -9.39 11.31 -18.43
N PRO A 17 -8.88 10.05 -18.49
CA PRO A 17 -7.50 9.76 -18.09
C PRO A 17 -6.48 10.58 -18.90
N LEU A 18 -5.52 11.15 -18.22
CA LEU A 18 -4.35 11.76 -18.83
C LEU A 18 -3.33 10.68 -19.20
N PHE A 19 -2.76 10.78 -20.38
CA PHE A 19 -1.69 9.91 -20.85
C PHE A 19 -0.36 10.67 -20.81
N VAL A 20 0.50 10.25 -19.90
CA VAL A 20 1.81 10.89 -19.67
C VAL A 20 2.80 10.42 -20.73
N ASP A 21 3.48 11.37 -21.39
CA ASP A 21 4.62 11.13 -22.25
C ASP A 21 5.91 11.01 -21.41
N HIS A 22 6.22 12.04 -20.65
CA HIS A 22 7.38 12.03 -19.75
C HIS A 22 7.18 12.92 -18.53
N ALA A 23 8.11 12.85 -17.57
CA ALA A 23 8.09 13.71 -16.39
C ALA A 23 9.52 14.04 -15.95
N VAL A 24 9.74 15.28 -15.46
CA VAL A 24 11.03 15.77 -14.97
C VAL A 24 10.81 16.66 -13.75
N GLY A 25 11.57 16.43 -12.69
CA GLY A 25 11.41 17.16 -11.44
C GLY A 25 9.98 17.05 -10.90
N ASN A 26 9.30 18.18 -10.77
CA ASN A 26 7.91 18.25 -10.32
C ASN A 26 6.91 18.47 -11.48
N LYS A 27 7.29 18.21 -12.73
CA LYS A 27 6.46 18.43 -13.90
C LYS A 27 6.16 17.11 -14.60
N ILE A 28 4.89 17.00 -15.04
CA ILE A 28 4.40 15.92 -15.91
C ILE A 28 4.01 16.56 -17.26
N TYR A 29 4.38 15.91 -18.32
CA TYR A 29 4.07 16.28 -19.72
C TYR A 29 3.18 15.20 -20.31
N ASP A 30 2.02 15.57 -20.82
CA ASP A 30 1.13 14.61 -21.47
C ASP A 30 1.44 14.48 -22.98
N ILE A 31 0.79 13.49 -23.61
CA ILE A 31 0.95 13.24 -25.05
C ILE A 31 0.40 14.36 -25.94
N ASP A 32 -0.42 15.24 -25.40
CA ASP A 32 -1.02 16.39 -26.09
C ASP A 32 -0.17 17.67 -25.93
N GLY A 33 0.97 17.59 -25.22
CA GLY A 33 1.92 18.67 -25.01
C GLY A 33 1.58 19.61 -23.84
N ASN A 34 0.59 19.25 -23.01
CA ASN A 34 0.27 20.03 -21.81
C ASN A 34 1.26 19.73 -20.68
N VAL A 35 1.45 20.71 -19.80
CA VAL A 35 2.37 20.60 -18.66
C VAL A 35 1.62 20.81 -17.36
N TYR A 36 1.80 19.87 -16.44
CA TYR A 36 1.15 19.87 -15.13
C TYR A 36 2.20 19.91 -14.01
N THR A 37 1.84 20.54 -12.90
CA THR A 37 2.62 20.38 -11.67
C THR A 37 2.14 19.13 -10.94
N ASP A 38 3.05 18.20 -10.69
CA ASP A 38 2.74 16.94 -10.01
C ASP A 38 2.81 17.12 -8.48
N TYR A 39 1.64 17.17 -7.86
CA TYR A 39 1.50 17.18 -6.39
C TYR A 39 1.35 15.78 -5.80
N CYS A 40 1.22 14.75 -6.64
CA CYS A 40 1.06 13.37 -6.21
C CYS A 40 2.39 12.64 -6.05
N LEU A 41 3.37 12.93 -6.94
CA LEU A 41 4.70 12.32 -6.98
C LEU A 41 4.65 10.79 -6.81
N SER A 42 3.78 10.16 -7.61
CA SER A 42 3.53 8.71 -7.58
C SER A 42 3.18 8.19 -6.18
N TRP A 43 2.27 8.88 -5.49
CA TRP A 43 1.85 8.60 -4.11
C TRP A 43 2.97 8.79 -3.07
N GLY A 44 3.82 9.79 -3.30
CA GLY A 44 4.91 10.17 -2.41
C GLY A 44 6.22 9.39 -2.58
N VAL A 45 6.32 8.56 -3.62
CA VAL A 45 7.54 7.77 -3.88
C VAL A 45 8.67 8.63 -4.43
N PHE A 46 8.37 9.63 -5.27
CA PHE A 46 9.37 10.47 -5.92
C PHE A 46 9.76 11.71 -5.09
N LEU A 47 10.32 11.53 -3.91
CA LEU A 47 10.78 12.63 -3.05
C LEU A 47 11.81 13.54 -3.73
N LEU A 48 12.62 12.99 -4.64
CA LEU A 48 13.62 13.74 -5.41
C LEU A 48 13.07 14.28 -6.73
N GLY A 49 11.77 14.05 -7.01
CA GLY A 49 11.14 14.35 -8.29
C GLY A 49 11.42 13.29 -9.36
N HIS A 50 10.75 13.48 -10.50
CA HIS A 50 10.87 12.58 -11.64
C HIS A 50 12.23 12.70 -12.31
N ALA A 51 12.71 11.59 -12.86
CA ALA A 51 13.94 11.52 -13.66
C ALA A 51 15.19 12.14 -13.01
N HIS A 52 15.30 12.05 -11.68
CA HIS A 52 16.43 12.64 -10.96
C HIS A 52 17.79 12.13 -11.50
N PRO A 53 18.72 13.01 -11.89
CA PRO A 53 19.94 12.63 -12.64
C PRO A 53 20.81 11.59 -11.91
N MET A 54 20.95 11.73 -10.59
CA MET A 54 21.75 10.77 -9.79
C MET A 54 21.09 9.39 -9.76
N VAL A 55 19.76 9.33 -9.61
CA VAL A 55 19.01 8.06 -9.64
C VAL A 55 19.13 7.40 -11.00
N ASN A 56 18.88 8.16 -12.08
CA ASN A 56 19.02 7.65 -13.46
C ASN A 56 20.41 7.10 -13.72
N LYS A 57 21.47 7.78 -13.29
CA LYS A 57 22.86 7.32 -13.44
C LYS A 57 23.07 5.96 -12.77
N VAL A 58 22.58 5.80 -11.54
CA VAL A 58 22.74 4.55 -10.78
C VAL A 58 21.93 3.42 -11.41
N VAL A 59 20.67 3.69 -11.82
CA VAL A 59 19.81 2.71 -12.48
C VAL A 59 20.42 2.24 -13.79
N LEU A 60 20.90 3.15 -14.65
CA LEU A 60 21.56 2.81 -15.92
C LEU A 60 22.82 1.97 -15.72
N SER A 61 23.58 2.22 -14.65
CA SER A 61 24.74 1.39 -14.29
C SER A 61 24.32 0.00 -13.81
N ALA A 62 23.25 -0.08 -13.01
CA ALA A 62 22.77 -1.35 -12.47
C ALA A 62 22.18 -2.27 -13.55
N VAL A 63 21.40 -1.72 -14.48
CA VAL A 63 20.80 -2.46 -15.60
C VAL A 63 21.85 -3.22 -16.43
N LYS A 64 23.04 -2.65 -16.62
CA LYS A 64 24.14 -3.30 -17.35
C LYS A 64 24.67 -4.58 -16.69
N ARG A 65 24.36 -4.81 -15.41
CA ARG A 65 24.77 -5.99 -14.64
C ARG A 65 23.65 -7.02 -14.45
N GLY A 66 22.45 -6.71 -14.95
CA GLY A 66 21.24 -7.51 -14.79
C GLY A 66 20.28 -6.93 -13.76
N THR A 67 19.01 -7.26 -13.91
CA THR A 67 17.90 -6.68 -13.13
C THR A 67 17.23 -7.68 -12.20
N SER A 68 17.54 -8.98 -12.33
CA SER A 68 16.98 -10.03 -11.47
C SER A 68 17.88 -11.25 -11.49
N TYR A 69 18.18 -11.83 -10.34
CA TYR A 69 19.15 -12.93 -10.22
C TYR A 69 18.53 -14.22 -9.68
N GLY A 70 17.33 -14.19 -9.08
CA GLY A 70 16.70 -15.33 -8.42
C GLY A 70 17.43 -15.84 -7.18
N ILE A 71 18.53 -15.16 -6.77
CA ILE A 71 19.35 -15.44 -5.59
C ILE A 71 19.71 -14.11 -4.90
N PRO A 72 20.13 -14.12 -3.61
CA PRO A 72 20.46 -12.91 -2.86
C PRO A 72 21.56 -12.08 -3.53
N SER A 73 21.45 -10.75 -3.39
CA SER A 73 22.47 -9.79 -3.84
C SER A 73 22.98 -8.92 -2.69
N LEU A 74 24.20 -8.38 -2.83
CA LEU A 74 24.74 -7.45 -1.85
C LEU A 74 23.92 -6.17 -1.73
N GLN A 75 23.33 -5.70 -2.82
CA GLN A 75 22.49 -4.50 -2.82
C GLN A 75 21.29 -4.64 -1.89
N GLU A 76 20.65 -5.81 -1.83
CA GLU A 76 19.56 -6.08 -0.87
C GLU A 76 20.04 -5.96 0.57
N THR A 77 21.22 -6.53 0.86
CA THR A 77 21.83 -6.47 2.19
C THR A 77 22.17 -5.03 2.59
N GLU A 78 22.77 -4.26 1.70
CA GLU A 78 23.12 -2.85 1.98
C GLU A 78 21.86 -1.99 2.16
N LEU A 79 20.83 -2.19 1.34
CA LEU A 79 19.54 -1.51 1.53
C LEU A 79 18.89 -1.89 2.85
N ALA A 80 18.91 -3.16 3.24
CA ALA A 80 18.36 -3.61 4.52
C ALA A 80 19.09 -2.98 5.72
N LYS A 81 20.42 -2.83 5.66
CA LYS A 81 21.21 -2.12 6.68
C LYS A 81 20.79 -0.66 6.78
N LEU A 82 20.62 0.01 5.64
CA LEU A 82 20.20 1.41 5.58
C LEU A 82 18.78 1.58 6.17
N VAL A 83 17.82 0.75 5.78
CA VAL A 83 16.46 0.77 6.34
C VAL A 83 16.49 0.56 7.85
N ARG A 84 17.28 -0.40 8.35
CA ARG A 84 17.42 -0.63 9.79
C ARG A 84 18.04 0.57 10.53
N SER A 85 18.93 1.32 9.91
CA SER A 85 19.48 2.54 10.53
C SER A 85 18.43 3.65 10.68
N CYS A 86 17.45 3.69 9.79
CA CYS A 86 16.32 4.62 9.88
C CYS A 86 15.25 4.18 10.89
N PHE A 87 15.13 2.87 11.14
CA PHE A 87 14.13 2.28 12.05
C PHE A 87 14.82 1.34 13.04
N PRO A 88 15.43 1.87 14.12
CA PRO A 88 16.23 1.07 15.05
C PRO A 88 15.51 -0.09 15.75
N SER A 89 14.18 0.01 15.90
CA SER A 89 13.34 -1.06 16.45
C SER A 89 13.17 -2.26 15.52
N MET A 90 13.45 -2.11 14.21
CA MET A 90 13.31 -3.17 13.22
C MET A 90 14.60 -3.99 13.11
N GLN A 91 14.59 -5.19 13.65
CA GLN A 91 15.76 -6.09 13.60
C GLN A 91 15.90 -6.84 12.28
N ARG A 92 14.80 -7.04 11.56
CA ARG A 92 14.75 -7.79 10.30
C ARG A 92 13.90 -7.03 9.29
N VAL A 93 14.31 -7.11 8.02
CA VAL A 93 13.64 -6.46 6.89
C VAL A 93 13.39 -7.51 5.81
N ARG A 94 12.23 -7.46 5.20
CA ARG A 94 11.89 -8.21 3.99
C ARG A 94 11.41 -7.23 2.93
N PHE A 95 12.02 -7.29 1.76
CA PHE A 95 11.57 -6.52 0.60
C PHE A 95 10.52 -7.30 -0.19
N VAL A 96 9.57 -6.57 -0.72
CA VAL A 96 8.49 -7.04 -1.58
C VAL A 96 8.27 -6.04 -2.72
N ASN A 97 7.46 -6.39 -3.73
CA ASN A 97 7.33 -5.58 -4.94
C ASN A 97 6.23 -4.52 -4.87
N SER A 98 5.34 -4.59 -3.89
CA SER A 98 4.20 -3.67 -3.79
C SER A 98 3.74 -3.46 -2.34
N GLY A 99 2.99 -2.36 -2.11
CA GLY A 99 2.33 -2.13 -0.83
C GLY A 99 1.33 -3.23 -0.46
N THR A 100 0.63 -3.80 -1.46
CA THR A 100 -0.27 -4.95 -1.25
C THR A 100 0.47 -6.15 -0.69
N GLU A 101 1.63 -6.50 -1.25
CA GLU A 101 2.46 -7.59 -0.75
C GLU A 101 3.02 -7.30 0.66
N ALA A 102 3.36 -6.03 0.93
CA ALA A 102 3.84 -5.61 2.24
C ALA A 102 2.76 -5.78 3.31
N THR A 103 1.57 -5.26 3.09
CA THR A 103 0.44 -5.36 4.03
C THR A 103 0.00 -6.82 4.21
N MET A 104 -0.10 -7.57 3.12
CA MET A 104 -0.40 -9.01 3.16
C MET A 104 0.63 -9.79 4.00
N SER A 105 1.91 -9.48 3.83
CA SER A 105 2.99 -10.13 4.58
C SER A 105 2.99 -9.73 6.05
N ALA A 106 2.74 -8.45 6.35
CA ALA A 106 2.65 -7.94 7.72
C ALA A 106 1.49 -8.59 8.49
N ILE A 107 0.31 -8.70 7.87
CA ILE A 107 -0.85 -9.37 8.47
C ILE A 107 -0.57 -10.85 8.72
N ARG A 108 0.04 -11.54 7.74
CA ARG A 108 0.43 -12.96 7.93
C ARG A 108 1.40 -13.13 9.07
N LEU A 109 2.39 -12.23 9.19
CA LEU A 109 3.34 -12.22 10.30
C LEU A 109 2.65 -11.99 11.64
N ALA A 110 1.76 -11.00 11.72
CA ALA A 110 1.02 -10.69 12.94
C ALA A 110 0.16 -11.87 13.41
N ARG A 111 -0.58 -12.49 12.48
CA ARG A 111 -1.37 -13.70 12.77
C ARG A 111 -0.49 -14.88 13.22
N GLY A 112 0.61 -15.12 12.52
CA GLY A 112 1.54 -16.20 12.86
C GLY A 112 2.22 -16.00 14.22
N TYR A 113 2.56 -14.78 14.57
CA TYR A 113 3.20 -14.46 15.85
C TYR A 113 2.22 -14.52 17.03
N THR A 114 1.01 -14.00 16.85
CA THR A 114 0.03 -13.91 17.94
C THR A 114 -0.85 -15.16 18.10
N GLY A 115 -0.97 -15.99 17.07
CA GLY A 115 -1.95 -17.07 16.99
C GLY A 115 -3.39 -16.58 16.85
N ARG A 116 -3.60 -15.29 16.53
CA ARG A 116 -4.92 -14.63 16.47
C ARG A 116 -5.33 -14.37 15.04
N ASN A 117 -6.64 -14.27 14.79
CA ASN A 117 -7.18 -14.22 13.43
C ASN A 117 -7.69 -12.84 12.99
N TYR A 118 -8.24 -12.05 13.90
CA TYR A 118 -8.86 -10.77 13.53
C TYR A 118 -7.84 -9.69 13.24
N ILE A 119 -8.17 -8.85 12.26
CA ILE A 119 -7.46 -7.61 11.93
C ILE A 119 -8.45 -6.48 12.07
N VAL A 120 -8.01 -5.37 12.64
CA VAL A 120 -8.76 -4.11 12.66
C VAL A 120 -8.20 -3.20 11.59
N LYS A 121 -9.07 -2.58 10.78
CA LYS A 121 -8.70 -1.49 9.88
C LYS A 121 -9.67 -0.33 10.02
N PHE A 122 -9.24 0.85 9.59
CA PHE A 122 -10.11 2.03 9.62
C PHE A 122 -10.84 2.21 8.28
N GLU A 123 -12.06 2.72 8.37
CA GLU A 123 -12.88 3.08 7.21
C GLU A 123 -12.17 4.14 6.37
N GLY A 124 -12.27 4.01 5.04
CA GLY A 124 -11.64 4.92 4.09
C GLY A 124 -10.14 4.70 3.87
N ASN A 125 -9.46 3.96 4.73
CA ASN A 125 -8.03 3.70 4.57
C ASN A 125 -7.77 2.59 3.54
N TYR A 126 -6.84 2.86 2.61
CA TYR A 126 -6.43 1.92 1.58
C TYR A 126 -5.13 1.21 1.96
N HIS A 127 -5.17 -0.12 1.90
CA HIS A 127 -4.04 -0.98 2.28
C HIS A 127 -3.67 -1.98 1.17
N GLY A 128 -3.88 -1.62 -0.08
CA GLY A 128 -3.69 -2.52 -1.22
C GLY A 128 -4.97 -3.30 -1.55
N HIS A 129 -4.85 -4.28 -2.44
CA HIS A 129 -5.99 -5.01 -2.98
C HIS A 129 -6.00 -6.51 -2.63
N ALA A 130 -5.41 -6.90 -1.50
CA ALA A 130 -5.57 -8.24 -0.96
C ALA A 130 -7.03 -8.43 -0.50
N ASP A 131 -7.66 -9.56 -0.82
CA ASP A 131 -9.10 -9.79 -0.64
C ASP A 131 -9.61 -9.47 0.75
N HIS A 132 -8.90 -9.87 1.79
CA HIS A 132 -9.28 -9.60 3.19
C HIS A 132 -9.21 -8.12 3.60
N LEU A 133 -8.66 -7.25 2.76
CA LEU A 133 -8.60 -5.79 2.97
C LEU A 133 -9.59 -5.02 2.09
N LEU A 134 -10.21 -5.69 1.11
CA LEU A 134 -11.26 -5.14 0.26
C LEU A 134 -12.63 -5.23 0.97
N VAL A 135 -12.74 -4.46 2.03
CA VAL A 135 -13.85 -4.49 2.97
C VAL A 135 -14.30 -3.08 3.32
N SER A 136 -15.59 -2.85 3.38
CA SER A 136 -16.21 -1.62 3.85
C SER A 136 -16.94 -1.84 5.17
N ALA A 137 -17.16 -0.77 5.93
CA ALA A 137 -18.00 -0.83 7.12
C ALA A 137 -19.44 -1.22 6.75
N GLY A 138 -20.02 -2.15 7.51
CA GLY A 138 -21.47 -2.34 7.52
C GLY A 138 -22.16 -1.17 8.23
N SER A 139 -23.48 -1.03 8.07
CA SER A 139 -24.24 -0.02 8.81
C SER A 139 -24.18 -0.27 10.32
N GLY A 140 -23.58 0.64 11.09
CA GLY A 140 -23.50 0.64 12.56
C GLY A 140 -22.08 0.56 13.11
N VAL A 141 -21.96 0.67 14.44
CA VAL A 141 -20.68 0.68 15.18
C VAL A 141 -19.96 -0.66 14.99
N ALA A 142 -18.65 -0.59 14.71
CA ALA A 142 -17.68 -1.67 14.64
C ALA A 142 -18.21 -3.07 14.26
N ARG A 143 -18.32 -3.37 12.97
CA ARG A 143 -18.84 -4.66 12.49
C ARG A 143 -17.81 -5.39 11.61
N LEU A 144 -17.96 -6.70 11.59
CA LEU A 144 -17.34 -7.51 10.53
C LEU A 144 -17.76 -6.93 9.18
N GLY A 145 -16.78 -6.54 8.37
CA GLY A 145 -17.02 -5.83 7.14
C GLY A 145 -17.72 -6.70 6.09
N LYS A 146 -18.41 -6.06 5.18
CA LYS A 146 -18.89 -6.68 3.94
C LYS A 146 -17.87 -6.45 2.83
N SER A 147 -17.74 -7.40 1.92
CA SER A 147 -16.92 -7.22 0.74
C SER A 147 -17.30 -5.93 0.00
N SER A 148 -16.32 -5.09 -0.30
CA SER A 148 -16.48 -3.86 -1.10
C SER A 148 -16.17 -4.08 -2.58
N SER A 149 -15.78 -5.31 -2.97
CA SER A 149 -15.39 -5.63 -4.33
C SER A 149 -16.11 -6.87 -4.82
N ALA A 150 -16.66 -6.79 -6.02
CA ALA A 150 -17.22 -7.94 -6.71
C ALA A 150 -16.17 -9.04 -6.85
N GLY A 151 -16.55 -10.29 -6.57
CA GLY A 151 -15.66 -11.45 -6.66
C GLY A 151 -14.88 -11.77 -5.40
N VAL A 152 -14.96 -10.97 -4.34
CA VAL A 152 -14.40 -11.29 -3.02
C VAL A 152 -15.48 -11.94 -2.17
N PRO A 153 -15.35 -13.23 -1.82
CA PRO A 153 -16.31 -13.92 -0.95
C PRO A 153 -16.34 -13.33 0.46
N ASP A 154 -17.50 -13.31 1.11
CA ASP A 154 -17.66 -12.79 2.47
C ASP A 154 -16.77 -13.54 3.49
N SER A 155 -16.49 -14.82 3.26
CA SER A 155 -15.56 -15.60 4.10
C SER A 155 -14.14 -15.02 4.15
N PHE A 156 -13.67 -14.33 3.11
CA PHE A 156 -12.36 -13.70 3.08
C PHE A 156 -12.28 -12.45 3.96
N VAL A 157 -13.37 -11.73 4.09
CA VAL A 157 -13.45 -10.49 4.88
C VAL A 157 -14.01 -10.69 6.28
N SER A 158 -14.49 -11.89 6.62
CA SER A 158 -15.14 -12.22 7.90
C SER A 158 -14.26 -12.03 9.14
N GLN A 159 -12.94 -11.95 8.96
CA GLN A 159 -11.97 -11.73 10.03
C GLN A 159 -11.36 -10.31 10.02
N THR A 160 -11.95 -9.39 9.24
CA THR A 160 -11.53 -7.99 9.20
C THR A 160 -12.62 -7.11 9.81
N ILE A 161 -12.28 -6.45 10.89
CA ILE A 161 -13.16 -5.53 11.60
C ILE A 161 -12.87 -4.13 11.06
N VAL A 162 -13.92 -3.42 10.64
CA VAL A 162 -13.80 -2.04 10.16
C VAL A 162 -14.34 -1.08 11.24
N VAL A 163 -13.52 -0.10 11.60
CA VAL A 163 -13.84 0.91 12.60
C VAL A 163 -13.81 2.29 11.93
N PRO A 164 -14.72 3.21 12.26
CA PRO A 164 -14.63 4.58 11.76
C PRO A 164 -13.27 5.20 12.09
N TYR A 165 -12.71 5.95 11.14
CA TYR A 165 -11.45 6.62 11.36
C TYR A 165 -11.57 7.68 12.46
N ASN A 166 -10.59 7.75 13.34
CA ASN A 166 -10.54 8.70 14.45
C ASN A 166 -11.69 8.58 15.48
N ASP A 167 -12.30 7.40 15.58
CA ASP A 167 -13.30 7.07 16.62
C ASP A 167 -12.68 6.14 17.67
N GLU A 168 -12.09 6.77 18.70
CA GLU A 168 -11.44 6.06 19.81
C GLU A 168 -12.42 5.17 20.58
N LYS A 169 -13.69 5.61 20.75
CA LYS A 169 -14.70 4.85 21.49
C LYS A 169 -15.08 3.56 20.77
N ALA A 170 -15.26 3.66 19.45
CA ALA A 170 -15.53 2.48 18.63
C ALA A 170 -14.37 1.50 18.66
N LEU A 171 -13.13 1.99 18.61
CA LEU A 171 -11.94 1.17 18.71
C LEU A 171 -11.84 0.49 20.08
N GLU A 172 -12.03 1.23 21.17
CA GLU A 172 -12.04 0.71 22.54
C GLU A 172 -13.08 -0.40 22.70
N GLN A 173 -14.31 -0.20 22.21
CA GLN A 173 -15.36 -1.20 22.25
C GLN A 173 -14.97 -2.49 21.55
N VAL A 174 -14.35 -2.41 20.38
CA VAL A 174 -13.82 -3.59 19.65
C VAL A 174 -12.80 -4.35 20.48
N PHE A 175 -11.92 -3.64 21.18
CA PHE A 175 -10.91 -4.28 22.02
C PHE A 175 -11.49 -4.89 23.30
N LEU A 176 -12.51 -4.28 23.88
CA LEU A 176 -13.25 -4.87 25.00
C LEU A 176 -13.93 -6.19 24.61
N GLU A 177 -14.52 -6.24 23.41
CA GLU A 177 -15.24 -7.42 22.94
C GLU A 177 -14.33 -8.53 22.37
N LYS A 178 -13.30 -8.15 21.58
CA LYS A 178 -12.51 -9.08 20.76
C LYS A 178 -10.99 -8.94 20.92
N GLY A 179 -10.51 -8.13 21.85
CA GLY A 179 -9.07 -7.82 21.96
C GLY A 179 -8.16 -9.04 22.06
N LYS A 180 -8.64 -10.13 22.68
CA LYS A 180 -7.89 -11.39 22.79
C LYS A 180 -7.77 -12.16 21.46
N GLU A 181 -8.57 -11.82 20.45
CA GLU A 181 -8.62 -12.47 19.15
C GLU A 181 -7.97 -11.60 18.05
N ILE A 182 -7.66 -10.32 18.35
CA ILE A 182 -7.09 -9.36 17.40
C ILE A 182 -5.58 -9.59 17.30
N ALA A 183 -5.12 -9.83 16.07
CA ALA A 183 -3.70 -10.01 15.74
C ALA A 183 -2.99 -8.66 15.53
N ALA A 184 -3.64 -7.71 14.87
CA ALA A 184 -3.09 -6.39 14.57
C ALA A 184 -4.17 -5.36 14.22
N ILE A 185 -3.77 -4.09 14.27
CA ILE A 185 -4.44 -2.95 13.64
C ILE A 185 -3.58 -2.51 12.45
N ILE A 186 -4.23 -2.12 11.34
CA ILE A 186 -3.58 -1.60 10.13
C ILE A 186 -4.22 -0.30 9.68
#